data_3089c6a0e1d7af40d85c47a6fbd06c43
#
_entry.id   3089c6a0e1d7af40d85c47a6fbd06c43
#
_cell.length_a   1.000
_cell.length_b   1.000
_cell.length_c   1.000
_cell.angle_alpha   90.00
_cell.angle_beta   90.00
_cell.angle_gamma   90.00
#
_symmetry.space_group_name_H-M   'P 1'
#
loop_
_entity.id
_entity.type
_entity.pdbx_description
1 polymer ?
#
loop_
_entity_poly.entity_id
_entity_poly.type
_entity_poly.pdbx_seq_one_letter_code
_entity_poly.pdbx_strand_id
1 'polypeptide(L)'
;MEYEFIRRDKMNSSILVIEDDASIQDLITEFLSVEGYNVDAANDGIEGIQKFKENNYDLIILDIMMPNLDGYGVCKMIRKTSSVPIIFLTALNQESDQLKGFEIECDDYITKPFSFNLLVKRVEAILRRSNKTISDNFITFEKLKLNLDTYSAEIDGDVIELTLKEFNILKELIEKYPQVITRESLLDSIWGYDYYGDTRIVDAHIKNIRKKITLHYIKTVKGIGYTLDKNI
;
A
#
# COMPACT_ATOMS: atom_id res chain seq x y z
N MET A 1 -0.82 -29.34 6.18
CA MET A 1 -1.52 -28.76 4.99
C MET A 1 -1.47 -27.23 4.96
N GLU A 2 -1.89 -26.51 6.01
CA GLU A 2 -1.88 -25.05 6.02
C GLU A 2 -0.45 -24.43 5.97
N TYR A 3 0.52 -25.02 6.66
CA TYR A 3 1.93 -24.61 6.64
C TYR A 3 2.63 -24.85 5.28
N GLU A 4 2.28 -25.89 4.56
CA GLU A 4 2.84 -26.16 3.23
C GLU A 4 2.24 -25.24 2.16
N PHE A 5 0.98 -24.83 2.32
CA PHE A 5 0.32 -23.88 1.42
C PHE A 5 0.93 -22.49 1.56
N ILE A 6 1.11 -22.01 2.79
CA ILE A 6 1.74 -20.68 3.08
C ILE A 6 3.18 -20.64 2.54
N ARG A 7 3.92 -21.75 2.60
CA ARG A 7 5.30 -21.85 2.09
C ARG A 7 5.38 -21.83 0.56
N ARG A 8 4.39 -22.39 -0.14
CA ARG A 8 4.30 -22.34 -1.61
C ARG A 8 3.98 -20.94 -2.13
N ASP A 9 3.11 -20.20 -1.47
CA ASP A 9 2.78 -18.85 -1.89
C ASP A 9 3.95 -17.87 -1.70
N LYS A 10 4.76 -18.04 -0.64
CA LYS A 10 5.98 -17.26 -0.43
C LYS A 10 7.02 -17.49 -1.53
N MET A 11 7.22 -18.74 -1.96
CA MET A 11 8.21 -19.11 -3.00
C MET A 11 7.89 -18.54 -4.39
N ASN A 12 6.68 -18.00 -4.61
CA ASN A 12 6.26 -17.42 -5.89
C ASN A 12 6.20 -15.88 -5.85
N SER A 13 6.36 -15.25 -4.68
CA SER A 13 6.26 -13.78 -4.59
C SER A 13 7.63 -13.14 -4.82
N SER A 14 7.67 -12.16 -5.71
CA SER A 14 8.87 -11.40 -6.09
C SER A 14 8.85 -10.01 -5.45
N ILE A 15 9.94 -9.67 -4.75
CA ILE A 15 10.09 -8.41 -4.00
C ILE A 15 11.28 -7.65 -4.57
N LEU A 16 11.09 -6.36 -4.86
CA LEU A 16 12.18 -5.46 -5.20
C LEU A 16 12.57 -4.61 -3.98
N VAL A 17 13.83 -4.67 -3.58
CA VAL A 17 14.41 -3.85 -2.51
C VAL A 17 15.25 -2.75 -3.14
N ILE A 18 14.92 -1.49 -2.89
CA ILE A 18 15.64 -0.32 -3.39
C ILE A 18 16.18 0.45 -2.20
N GLU A 19 17.46 0.34 -1.94
CA GLU A 19 18.16 0.84 -0.75
C GLU A 19 19.62 1.12 -1.13
N ASP A 20 20.16 2.31 -0.81
CA ASP A 20 21.53 2.70 -1.15
C ASP A 20 22.57 2.27 -0.10
N ASP A 21 22.16 1.99 1.14
CA ASP A 21 23.05 1.37 2.13
C ASP A 21 23.13 -0.14 1.87
N ALA A 22 24.28 -0.57 1.34
CA ALA A 22 24.53 -1.98 1.00
C ALA A 22 24.34 -2.93 2.21
N SER A 23 24.67 -2.47 3.43
CA SER A 23 24.55 -3.32 4.62
C SER A 23 23.06 -3.54 4.99
N ILE A 24 22.24 -2.51 4.87
CA ILE A 24 20.80 -2.60 5.13
C ILE A 24 20.14 -3.42 4.02
N GLN A 25 20.50 -3.17 2.76
CA GLN A 25 20.03 -3.89 1.58
C GLN A 25 20.30 -5.38 1.68
N ASP A 26 21.56 -5.78 1.99
CA ASP A 26 21.96 -7.17 2.13
C ASP A 26 21.16 -7.88 3.24
N LEU A 27 21.03 -7.24 4.40
CA LEU A 27 20.26 -7.79 5.52
C LEU A 27 18.78 -7.97 5.17
N ILE A 28 18.15 -7.00 4.53
CA ILE A 28 16.73 -7.13 4.10
C ILE A 28 16.60 -8.29 3.12
N THR A 29 17.49 -8.35 2.14
CA THR A 29 17.50 -9.38 1.09
C THR A 29 17.70 -10.77 1.70
N GLU A 30 18.64 -10.93 2.63
CA GLU A 30 18.91 -12.19 3.30
C GLU A 30 17.71 -12.65 4.13
N PHE A 31 17.17 -11.78 4.99
CA PHE A 31 16.01 -12.13 5.82
C PHE A 31 14.79 -12.53 4.99
N LEU A 32 14.47 -11.80 3.94
CA LEU A 32 13.33 -12.13 3.08
C LEU A 32 13.58 -13.40 2.26
N SER A 33 14.81 -13.63 1.79
CA SER A 33 15.16 -14.85 1.07
C SER A 33 15.08 -16.10 1.96
N VAL A 34 15.50 -16.00 3.23
CA VAL A 34 15.34 -17.08 4.24
C VAL A 34 13.86 -17.40 4.48
N GLU A 35 12.99 -16.38 4.43
CA GLU A 35 11.54 -16.58 4.51
C GLU A 35 10.91 -17.17 3.24
N GLY A 36 11.69 -17.32 2.15
CA GLY A 36 11.31 -17.99 0.91
C GLY A 36 10.79 -17.07 -0.19
N TYR A 37 11.01 -15.76 -0.10
CA TYR A 37 10.69 -14.80 -1.16
C TYR A 37 11.79 -14.75 -2.23
N ASN A 38 11.40 -14.46 -3.48
CA ASN A 38 12.35 -14.07 -4.52
C ASN A 38 12.66 -12.59 -4.36
N VAL A 39 13.92 -12.23 -4.11
CA VAL A 39 14.29 -10.86 -3.81
C VAL A 39 15.31 -10.35 -4.80
N ASP A 40 14.98 -9.27 -5.51
CA ASP A 40 15.91 -8.49 -6.30
C ASP A 40 16.26 -7.21 -5.52
N ALA A 41 17.53 -6.79 -5.61
CA ALA A 41 18.03 -5.59 -4.96
C ALA A 41 18.48 -4.55 -6.00
N ALA A 42 18.26 -3.27 -5.71
CA ALA A 42 18.74 -2.14 -6.49
C ALA A 42 19.42 -1.13 -5.56
N ASN A 43 20.58 -0.61 -5.98
CA ASN A 43 21.43 0.23 -5.15
C ASN A 43 21.05 1.72 -5.19
N ASP A 44 20.14 2.10 -6.06
CA ASP A 44 19.57 3.45 -6.15
C ASP A 44 18.22 3.46 -6.87
N GLY A 45 17.56 4.61 -6.87
CA GLY A 45 16.25 4.77 -7.49
C GLY A 45 16.23 4.58 -9.01
N ILE A 46 17.35 4.83 -9.70
CA ILE A 46 17.44 4.68 -11.18
C ILE A 46 17.49 3.20 -11.53
N GLU A 47 18.36 2.43 -10.87
CA GLU A 47 18.44 0.97 -11.01
C GLU A 47 17.11 0.32 -10.63
N GLY A 48 16.49 0.80 -9.54
CA GLY A 48 15.18 0.32 -9.10
C GLY A 48 14.10 0.48 -10.16
N ILE A 49 14.00 1.65 -10.81
CA ILE A 49 13.05 1.88 -11.91
C ILE A 49 13.37 1.02 -13.12
N GLN A 50 14.64 0.79 -13.43
CA GLN A 50 15.02 -0.08 -14.55
C GLN A 50 14.57 -1.52 -14.29
N LYS A 51 14.90 -2.09 -13.12
CA LYS A 51 14.48 -3.45 -12.74
C LYS A 51 12.97 -3.59 -12.71
N PHE A 52 12.26 -2.58 -12.18
CA PHE A 52 10.80 -2.57 -12.16
C PHE A 52 10.17 -2.62 -13.57
N LYS A 53 10.80 -2.01 -14.57
CA LYS A 53 10.32 -2.06 -15.97
C LYS A 53 10.59 -3.40 -16.66
N GLU A 54 11.65 -4.08 -16.27
CA GLU A 54 12.11 -5.33 -16.89
C GLU A 54 11.43 -6.57 -16.27
N ASN A 55 10.95 -6.47 -15.02
CA ASN A 55 10.40 -7.59 -14.26
C ASN A 55 9.07 -7.21 -13.60
N ASN A 56 8.33 -8.24 -13.16
CA ASN A 56 7.13 -8.08 -12.36
C ASN A 56 7.44 -8.34 -10.89
N TYR A 57 6.97 -7.45 -10.02
CA TYR A 57 7.11 -7.57 -8.58
C TYR A 57 5.76 -7.48 -7.89
N ASP A 58 5.60 -8.26 -6.82
CA ASP A 58 4.40 -8.29 -5.98
C ASP A 58 4.46 -7.25 -4.85
N LEU A 59 5.67 -6.76 -4.53
CA LEU A 59 5.93 -5.76 -3.50
C LEU A 59 7.25 -5.04 -3.78
N ILE A 60 7.31 -3.76 -3.42
CA ILE A 60 8.54 -2.96 -3.44
C ILE A 60 8.81 -2.47 -2.01
N ILE A 61 10.05 -2.64 -1.55
CA ILE A 61 10.59 -2.03 -0.34
C ILE A 61 11.53 -0.92 -0.81
N LEU A 62 11.30 0.31 -0.35
CA LEU A 62 11.90 1.50 -0.95
C LEU A 62 12.40 2.47 0.11
N ASP A 63 13.70 2.70 0.16
CA ASP A 63 14.22 3.79 0.98
C ASP A 63 13.82 5.16 0.42
N ILE A 64 13.48 6.06 1.32
CA ILE A 64 13.16 7.45 0.95
C ILE A 64 14.44 8.25 0.67
N MET A 65 15.47 8.05 1.48
CA MET A 65 16.65 8.91 1.53
C MET A 65 17.79 8.38 0.67
N MET A 66 17.60 8.35 -0.66
CA MET A 66 18.64 7.89 -1.59
C MET A 66 19.21 9.05 -2.42
N PRO A 67 20.48 8.99 -2.87
CA PRO A 67 21.08 9.96 -3.76
C PRO A 67 20.46 9.90 -5.17
N ASN A 68 20.58 11.00 -5.93
CA ASN A 68 20.13 11.16 -7.31
C ASN A 68 18.61 11.16 -7.50
N LEU A 69 17.94 10.04 -7.22
CA LEU A 69 16.48 9.90 -7.28
C LEU A 69 16.00 9.34 -5.96
N ASP A 70 15.32 10.18 -5.17
CA ASP A 70 14.77 9.81 -3.87
C ASP A 70 13.59 8.82 -4.01
N GLY A 71 13.24 8.16 -2.91
CA GLY A 71 12.16 7.18 -2.90
C GLY A 71 10.81 7.75 -3.31
N TYR A 72 10.58 9.02 -3.05
CA TYR A 72 9.36 9.69 -3.48
C TYR A 72 9.28 9.83 -5.00
N GLY A 73 10.38 10.20 -5.63
CA GLY A 73 10.50 10.26 -7.09
C GLY A 73 10.29 8.89 -7.73
N VAL A 74 10.90 7.83 -7.16
CA VAL A 74 10.71 6.45 -7.59
C VAL A 74 9.24 6.04 -7.49
N CYS A 75 8.61 6.21 -6.33
CA CYS A 75 7.20 5.89 -6.11
C CYS A 75 6.29 6.60 -7.13
N LYS A 76 6.48 7.91 -7.32
CA LYS A 76 5.71 8.70 -8.29
C LYS A 76 5.86 8.19 -9.73
N MET A 77 7.03 7.68 -10.09
CA MET A 77 7.25 7.08 -11.42
C MET A 77 6.53 5.73 -11.55
N ILE A 78 6.61 4.88 -10.54
CA ILE A 78 5.93 3.57 -10.51
C ILE A 78 4.42 3.75 -10.55
N ARG A 79 3.86 4.66 -9.77
CA ARG A 79 2.42 4.95 -9.71
C ARG A 79 1.80 5.48 -11.00
N LYS A 80 2.61 5.86 -12.00
CA LYS A 80 2.09 6.19 -13.36
C LYS A 80 1.60 4.96 -14.11
N THR A 81 2.10 3.78 -13.78
CA THR A 81 1.90 2.54 -14.55
C THR A 81 1.50 1.33 -13.72
N SER A 82 1.55 1.43 -12.37
CA SER A 82 1.29 0.28 -11.50
C SER A 82 0.78 0.70 -10.12
N SER A 83 -0.08 -0.16 -9.56
CA SER A 83 -0.56 -0.11 -8.17
C SER A 83 0.17 -1.11 -7.26
N VAL A 84 1.33 -1.65 -7.69
CA VAL A 84 2.12 -2.56 -6.88
C VAL A 84 2.35 -2.01 -5.47
N PRO A 85 2.13 -2.79 -4.40
CA PRO A 85 2.34 -2.32 -3.04
C PRO A 85 3.76 -1.81 -2.81
N ILE A 86 3.90 -0.68 -2.09
CA ILE A 86 5.19 -0.07 -1.74
C ILE A 86 5.26 0.14 -0.23
N ILE A 87 6.28 -0.43 0.41
CA ILE A 87 6.68 -0.14 1.79
C ILE A 87 7.83 0.84 1.76
N PHE A 88 7.66 2.02 2.34
CA PHE A 88 8.77 2.94 2.52
C PHE A 88 9.61 2.59 3.75
N LEU A 89 10.93 2.65 3.59
CA LEU A 89 11.87 2.73 4.70
C LEU A 89 12.21 4.21 4.94
N THR A 90 12.13 4.67 6.17
CA THR A 90 12.31 6.10 6.46
C THR A 90 13.04 6.34 7.76
N ALA A 91 13.90 7.35 7.79
CA ALA A 91 14.58 7.82 9.00
C ALA A 91 13.76 8.88 9.78
N LEU A 92 12.42 8.83 9.72
CA LEU A 92 11.50 9.85 10.18
C LEU A 92 11.86 10.48 11.53
N ASN A 93 12.41 11.70 11.48
CA ASN A 93 12.53 12.60 12.62
C ASN A 93 12.20 14.08 12.27
N GLN A 94 11.66 14.39 11.08
CA GLN A 94 11.33 15.77 10.72
C GLN A 94 9.90 15.91 10.19
N GLU A 95 9.15 16.88 10.75
CA GLU A 95 7.81 17.28 10.31
C GLU A 95 7.73 17.63 8.81
N SER A 96 8.85 18.08 8.21
CA SER A 96 8.93 18.44 6.79
C SER A 96 8.80 17.24 5.84
N ASP A 97 9.21 16.04 6.26
CA ASP A 97 9.11 14.83 5.45
C ASP A 97 7.72 14.21 5.53
N GLN A 98 7.01 14.41 6.64
CA GLN A 98 5.62 14.05 6.78
C GLN A 98 4.74 14.81 5.77
N LEU A 99 5.01 16.09 5.52
CA LEU A 99 4.23 16.91 4.58
C LEU A 99 4.42 16.46 3.11
N LYS A 100 5.60 15.98 2.73
CA LYS A 100 5.84 15.42 1.40
C LYS A 100 5.23 14.03 1.22
N GLY A 101 5.17 13.23 2.28
CA GLY A 101 4.50 11.93 2.27
C GLY A 101 2.99 12.04 2.05
N PHE A 102 2.36 13.19 2.32
CA PHE A 102 0.92 13.41 2.14
C PHE A 102 0.44 13.38 0.68
N GLU A 103 1.32 13.61 -0.28
CA GLU A 103 0.95 13.62 -1.70
C GLU A 103 1.25 12.29 -2.41
N ILE A 104 1.88 11.33 -1.71
CA ILE A 104 2.45 10.14 -2.35
C ILE A 104 1.76 8.88 -1.88
N GLU A 105 1.27 8.11 -2.85
CA GLU A 105 0.49 6.88 -2.70
C GLU A 105 1.37 5.69 -2.25
N CYS A 106 1.92 5.72 -1.00
CA CYS A 106 2.54 4.54 -0.40
C CYS A 106 1.52 3.69 0.35
N ASP A 107 1.77 2.40 0.41
CA ASP A 107 0.85 1.45 1.08
C ASP A 107 1.19 1.28 2.56
N ASP A 108 2.47 1.35 2.92
CA ASP A 108 2.95 1.27 4.30
C ASP A 108 4.33 1.94 4.43
N TYR A 109 4.78 2.15 5.68
CA TYR A 109 6.13 2.66 5.97
C TYR A 109 6.68 2.01 7.23
N ILE A 110 8.02 1.92 7.30
CA ILE A 110 8.76 1.39 8.43
C ILE A 110 9.86 2.39 8.76
N THR A 111 9.89 2.84 10.02
CA THR A 111 10.91 3.78 10.50
C THR A 111 12.22 3.07 10.81
N LYS A 112 13.34 3.63 10.34
CA LYS A 112 14.70 3.19 10.72
C LYS A 112 15.07 3.80 12.08
N PRO A 113 15.68 3.04 13.03
CA PRO A 113 16.01 1.62 12.92
C PRO A 113 14.78 0.73 13.14
N PHE A 114 14.69 -0.38 12.42
CA PHE A 114 13.58 -1.31 12.51
C PHE A 114 14.01 -2.74 12.84
N SER A 115 13.06 -3.52 13.35
CA SER A 115 13.24 -4.96 13.52
C SER A 115 12.94 -5.69 12.20
N PHE A 116 13.84 -6.57 11.76
CA PHE A 116 13.62 -7.39 10.56
C PHE A 116 12.39 -8.30 10.71
N ASN A 117 12.10 -8.79 11.92
CA ASN A 117 10.87 -9.53 12.20
C ASN A 117 9.61 -8.68 11.93
N LEU A 118 9.64 -7.39 12.25
CA LEU A 118 8.54 -6.48 11.95
C LEU A 118 8.39 -6.27 10.44
N LEU A 119 9.50 -6.09 9.73
CA LEU A 119 9.52 -5.98 8.26
C LEU A 119 8.89 -7.22 7.62
N VAL A 120 9.34 -8.42 7.99
CA VAL A 120 8.79 -9.69 7.49
C VAL A 120 7.29 -9.78 7.74
N LYS A 121 6.82 -9.44 8.93
CA LYS A 121 5.38 -9.47 9.27
C LYS A 121 4.55 -8.50 8.42
N ARG A 122 5.09 -7.32 8.10
CA ARG A 122 4.42 -6.36 7.20
C ARG A 122 4.39 -6.85 5.76
N VAL A 123 5.51 -7.39 5.27
CA VAL A 123 5.60 -8.04 3.95
C VAL A 123 4.58 -9.17 3.84
N GLU A 124 4.54 -10.09 4.82
CA GLU A 124 3.56 -11.17 4.87
C GLU A 124 2.12 -10.65 4.83
N ALA A 125 1.83 -9.61 5.62
CA ALA A 125 0.48 -9.04 5.69
C ALA A 125 0.05 -8.44 4.35
N ILE A 126 0.95 -7.79 3.62
CA ILE A 126 0.66 -7.19 2.32
C ILE A 126 0.51 -8.29 1.25
N LEU A 127 1.47 -9.21 1.14
CA LEU A 127 1.47 -10.26 0.12
C LEU A 127 0.34 -11.28 0.31
N ARG A 128 -0.02 -11.64 1.55
CA ARG A 128 -1.18 -12.50 1.83
C ARG A 128 -2.47 -11.92 1.26
N ARG A 129 -2.54 -10.60 1.13
CA ARG A 129 -3.69 -9.89 0.60
C ARG A 129 -3.75 -9.96 -0.92
N SER A 130 -2.60 -10.11 -1.61
CA SER A 130 -2.53 -10.20 -3.08
C SER A 130 -2.69 -11.63 -3.63
N ASN A 131 -2.43 -12.69 -2.83
CA ASN A 131 -2.30 -14.09 -3.31
C ASN A 131 -3.51 -15.01 -3.01
N LYS A 132 -4.66 -14.50 -2.57
CA LYS A 132 -5.81 -15.37 -2.34
C LYS A 132 -6.56 -15.71 -3.63
N THR A 133 -6.61 -16.99 -3.93
CA THR A 133 -7.47 -17.62 -4.95
C THR A 133 -8.93 -17.15 -4.83
N ILE A 134 -9.55 -16.95 -5.99
CA ILE A 134 -10.94 -16.51 -6.21
C ILE A 134 -11.88 -17.24 -5.27
N SER A 135 -12.23 -16.62 -4.14
CA SER A 135 -13.42 -16.90 -3.39
C SER A 135 -14.47 -15.83 -3.74
N ASP A 136 -15.76 -16.16 -3.69
CA ASP A 136 -16.86 -15.21 -3.95
C ASP A 136 -17.05 -14.18 -2.81
N ASN A 137 -15.94 -13.74 -2.21
CA ASN A 137 -15.94 -12.86 -1.05
C ASN A 137 -15.92 -11.39 -1.51
N PHE A 138 -17.07 -10.91 -1.91
CA PHE A 138 -17.26 -9.54 -2.38
C PHE A 138 -18.05 -8.72 -1.36
N ILE A 139 -17.70 -7.43 -1.24
CA ILE A 139 -18.60 -6.43 -0.69
C ILE A 139 -19.00 -5.46 -1.80
N THR A 140 -20.25 -5.01 -1.76
CA THR A 140 -20.80 -4.16 -2.82
C THR A 140 -21.44 -2.90 -2.25
N PHE A 141 -21.29 -1.81 -2.97
CA PHE A 141 -22.02 -0.57 -2.73
C PHE A 141 -22.46 0.01 -4.07
N GLU A 142 -23.76 -0.13 -4.35
CA GLU A 142 -24.34 0.20 -5.65
C GLU A 142 -23.60 -0.51 -6.80
N LYS A 143 -22.93 0.24 -7.69
CA LYS A 143 -22.15 -0.30 -8.81
C LYS A 143 -20.71 -0.68 -8.45
N LEU A 144 -20.24 -0.24 -7.29
CA LEU A 144 -18.89 -0.54 -6.82
C LEU A 144 -18.87 -1.91 -6.17
N LYS A 145 -17.97 -2.78 -6.63
CA LYS A 145 -17.75 -4.12 -6.08
C LYS A 145 -16.28 -4.26 -5.69
N LEU A 146 -16.03 -4.65 -4.46
CA LEU A 146 -14.69 -4.92 -3.96
C LEU A 146 -14.53 -6.41 -3.71
N ASN A 147 -13.52 -7.02 -4.31
CA ASN A 147 -13.12 -8.39 -4.02
C ASN A 147 -12.16 -8.37 -2.83
N LEU A 148 -12.58 -8.96 -1.71
CA LEU A 148 -11.81 -8.94 -0.46
C LEU A 148 -10.63 -9.92 -0.47
N ASP A 149 -10.61 -10.87 -1.40
CA ASP A 149 -9.54 -11.84 -1.51
C ASP A 149 -8.43 -11.37 -2.43
N THR A 150 -8.80 -10.74 -3.56
CA THR A 150 -7.84 -10.24 -4.55
C THR A 150 -7.51 -8.75 -4.38
N TYR A 151 -8.19 -8.05 -3.45
CA TYR A 151 -8.06 -6.60 -3.25
C TYR A 151 -8.28 -5.77 -4.53
N SER A 152 -9.08 -6.30 -5.45
CA SER A 152 -9.47 -5.62 -6.67
C SER A 152 -10.82 -4.92 -6.51
N ALA A 153 -11.03 -3.88 -7.30
CA ALA A 153 -12.28 -3.14 -7.37
C ALA A 153 -12.80 -3.13 -8.81
N GLU A 154 -14.12 -3.17 -8.97
CA GLU A 154 -14.78 -3.03 -10.25
C GLU A 154 -16.01 -2.12 -10.15
N ILE A 155 -16.32 -1.40 -11.23
CA ILE A 155 -17.56 -0.64 -11.41
C ILE A 155 -18.17 -1.05 -12.74
N ASP A 156 -19.42 -1.54 -12.71
CA ASP A 156 -20.14 -2.04 -13.90
C ASP A 156 -19.33 -3.09 -14.71
N GLY A 157 -18.40 -3.84 -14.06
CA GLY A 157 -17.53 -4.84 -14.68
C GLY A 157 -16.16 -4.32 -15.12
N ASP A 158 -15.94 -3.01 -15.09
CA ASP A 158 -14.63 -2.42 -15.39
C ASP A 158 -13.74 -2.42 -14.15
N VAL A 159 -12.54 -3.00 -14.27
CA VAL A 159 -11.57 -3.07 -13.18
C VAL A 159 -10.97 -1.69 -12.93
N ILE A 160 -10.89 -1.33 -11.65
CA ILE A 160 -10.30 -0.08 -11.17
C ILE A 160 -9.04 -0.41 -10.38
N GLU A 161 -7.93 0.19 -10.77
CA GLU A 161 -6.67 0.06 -10.04
C GLU A 161 -6.67 0.95 -8.79
N LEU A 162 -6.72 0.32 -7.62
CA LEU A 162 -6.62 0.97 -6.32
C LEU A 162 -5.31 0.55 -5.64
N THR A 163 -4.68 1.48 -4.94
CA THR A 163 -3.64 1.09 -3.98
C THR A 163 -4.27 0.37 -2.79
N LEU A 164 -3.49 -0.36 -2.02
CA LEU A 164 -4.00 -1.09 -0.86
C LEU A 164 -4.68 -0.17 0.17
N LYS A 165 -4.14 1.04 0.39
CA LYS A 165 -4.75 2.02 1.32
C LYS A 165 -6.09 2.53 0.79
N GLU A 166 -6.18 2.81 -0.51
CA GLU A 166 -7.43 3.23 -1.15
C GLU A 166 -8.49 2.14 -1.07
N PHE A 167 -8.10 0.89 -1.35
CA PHE A 167 -8.99 -0.26 -1.20
C PHE A 167 -9.51 -0.40 0.23
N ASN A 168 -8.62 -0.34 1.23
CA ASN A 168 -8.99 -0.47 2.63
C ASN A 168 -9.89 0.68 3.11
N ILE A 169 -9.66 1.91 2.64
CA ILE A 169 -10.55 3.05 2.93
C ILE A 169 -11.95 2.79 2.36
N LEU A 170 -12.05 2.36 1.10
CA LEU A 170 -13.35 2.04 0.48
C LEU A 170 -14.05 0.89 1.21
N LYS A 171 -13.32 -0.17 1.54
CA LYS A 171 -13.83 -1.28 2.33
C LYS A 171 -14.43 -0.81 3.64
N GLU A 172 -13.70 -0.03 4.42
CA GLU A 172 -14.15 0.52 5.71
C GLU A 172 -15.40 1.38 5.56
N LEU A 173 -15.46 2.21 4.51
CA LEU A 173 -16.63 3.05 4.23
C LEU A 173 -17.86 2.22 3.85
N ILE A 174 -17.70 1.12 3.11
CA ILE A 174 -18.79 0.22 2.72
C ILE A 174 -19.29 -0.57 3.94
N GLU A 175 -18.38 -1.16 4.71
CA GLU A 175 -18.73 -1.99 5.87
C GLU A 175 -19.45 -1.20 6.96
N LYS A 176 -19.11 0.07 7.13
CA LYS A 176 -19.72 0.95 8.16
C LYS A 176 -20.87 1.81 7.64
N TYR A 177 -21.21 1.72 6.35
CA TYR A 177 -22.34 2.47 5.82
C TYR A 177 -23.63 2.18 6.62
N PRO A 178 -24.46 3.18 6.97
CA PRO A 178 -24.44 4.61 6.60
C PRO A 178 -23.70 5.54 7.59
N GLN A 179 -22.86 5.00 8.46
CA GLN A 179 -22.17 5.78 9.49
C GLN A 179 -21.13 6.74 8.88
N VAL A 180 -20.94 7.88 9.57
CA VAL A 180 -19.83 8.79 9.27
C VAL A 180 -18.60 8.30 10.03
N ILE A 181 -17.51 8.04 9.31
CA ILE A 181 -16.23 7.65 9.90
C ILE A 181 -15.36 8.88 10.02
N THR A 182 -14.82 9.14 11.20
CA THR A 182 -13.93 10.28 11.41
C THR A 182 -12.59 10.07 10.72
N ARG A 183 -11.85 11.16 10.47
CA ARG A 183 -10.50 11.07 9.88
C ARG A 183 -9.54 10.29 10.77
N GLU A 184 -9.64 10.51 12.07
CA GLU A 184 -8.87 9.81 13.09
C GLU A 184 -9.16 8.31 13.06
N SER A 185 -10.44 7.92 13.03
CA SER A 185 -10.82 6.50 12.96
C SER A 185 -10.33 5.84 11.68
N LEU A 186 -10.38 6.51 10.53
CA LEU A 186 -9.80 5.99 9.28
C LEU A 186 -8.29 5.88 9.37
N LEU A 187 -7.64 6.88 9.98
CA LEU A 187 -6.20 6.86 10.17
C LEU A 187 -5.79 5.65 11.02
N ASP A 188 -6.39 5.50 12.19
CA ASP A 188 -6.10 4.42 13.13
C ASP A 188 -6.35 3.03 12.52
N SER A 189 -7.48 2.85 11.83
CA SER A 189 -7.85 1.55 11.24
C SER A 189 -6.96 1.15 10.06
N ILE A 190 -6.48 2.11 9.26
CA ILE A 190 -5.75 1.86 8.01
C ILE A 190 -4.23 1.95 8.19
N TRP A 191 -3.74 2.83 9.08
CA TRP A 191 -2.31 3.04 9.34
C TRP A 191 -1.84 2.47 10.68
N GLY A 192 -2.76 2.21 11.61
CA GLY A 192 -2.47 1.69 12.95
C GLY A 192 -2.31 2.79 13.99
N TYR A 193 -2.52 2.42 15.26
CA TYR A 193 -2.46 3.37 16.39
C TYR A 193 -1.08 3.99 16.64
N ASP A 194 -0.02 3.35 16.14
CA ASP A 194 1.36 3.85 16.26
C ASP A 194 1.72 4.86 15.16
N TYR A 195 0.75 5.24 14.32
CA TYR A 195 0.97 6.23 13.29
C TYR A 195 0.75 7.64 13.84
N TYR A 196 1.82 8.40 13.98
CA TYR A 196 1.81 9.79 14.47
C TYR A 196 1.65 10.85 13.35
N GLY A 197 1.17 10.47 12.19
CA GLY A 197 0.98 11.37 11.06
C GLY A 197 -0.31 12.19 11.13
N ASP A 198 -0.38 13.21 10.28
CA ASP A 198 -1.55 14.11 10.18
C ASP A 198 -2.72 13.41 9.46
N THR A 199 -3.93 13.62 9.96
CA THR A 199 -5.18 13.09 9.36
C THR A 199 -5.42 13.56 7.92
N ARG A 200 -4.71 14.60 7.45
CA ARG A 200 -4.74 15.07 6.05
C ARG A 200 -4.32 14.02 5.03
N ILE A 201 -3.58 12.98 5.44
CA ILE A 201 -3.26 11.85 4.56
C ILE A 201 -4.53 11.13 4.10
N VAL A 202 -5.53 11.01 4.96
CA VAL A 202 -6.84 10.44 4.61
C VAL A 202 -7.51 11.27 3.52
N ASP A 203 -7.46 12.61 3.63
CA ASP A 203 -8.06 13.52 2.64
C ASP A 203 -7.39 13.35 1.26
N ALA A 204 -6.07 13.15 1.23
CA ALA A 204 -5.32 12.91 -0.01
C ALA A 204 -5.76 11.58 -0.68
N HIS A 205 -5.86 10.50 0.08
CA HIS A 205 -6.35 9.22 -0.45
C HIS A 205 -7.81 9.31 -0.92
N ILE A 206 -8.69 9.96 -0.17
CA ILE A 206 -10.09 10.18 -0.60
C ILE A 206 -10.14 10.96 -1.92
N LYS A 207 -9.30 11.98 -2.08
CA LYS A 207 -9.20 12.74 -3.34
C LYS A 207 -8.80 11.82 -4.52
N ASN A 208 -7.83 10.93 -4.30
CA ASN A 208 -7.36 10.00 -5.32
C ASN A 208 -8.41 8.93 -5.64
N ILE A 209 -9.04 8.36 -4.63
CA ILE A 209 -10.15 7.41 -4.81
C ILE A 209 -11.26 8.04 -5.67
N ARG A 210 -11.69 9.26 -5.34
CA ARG A 210 -12.72 9.98 -6.12
C ARG A 210 -12.37 10.16 -7.59
N LYS A 211 -11.09 10.36 -7.91
CA LYS A 211 -10.61 10.45 -9.29
C LYS A 211 -10.68 9.11 -10.02
N LYS A 212 -10.40 8.01 -9.30
CA LYS A 212 -10.34 6.66 -9.87
C LYS A 212 -11.72 6.04 -10.06
N ILE A 213 -12.60 6.17 -9.06
CA ILE A 213 -13.95 5.58 -9.13
C ILE A 213 -14.93 6.39 -10.00
N THR A 214 -14.61 7.64 -10.37
CA THR A 214 -15.44 8.56 -11.17
C THR A 214 -16.88 8.75 -10.66
N LEU A 215 -17.30 8.00 -9.67
CA LEU A 215 -18.62 8.03 -9.03
C LEU A 215 -18.56 8.88 -7.74
N HIS A 216 -19.60 9.66 -7.49
CA HIS A 216 -19.64 10.59 -6.37
C HIS A 216 -20.12 9.96 -5.05
N TYR A 217 -19.90 8.66 -4.86
CA TYR A 217 -20.37 7.92 -3.68
C TYR A 217 -19.78 8.40 -2.36
N ILE A 218 -18.57 8.94 -2.33
CA ILE A 218 -17.96 9.38 -1.09
C ILE A 218 -18.38 10.80 -0.76
N LYS A 219 -19.12 10.98 0.34
CA LYS A 219 -19.58 12.27 0.86
C LYS A 219 -18.66 12.75 1.98
N THR A 220 -18.27 14.03 1.91
CA THR A 220 -17.55 14.70 3.00
C THR A 220 -18.53 15.28 4.00
N VAL A 221 -18.41 14.91 5.27
CA VAL A 221 -19.08 15.57 6.39
C VAL A 221 -18.09 16.55 7.00
N LYS A 222 -18.31 17.86 6.74
CA LYS A 222 -17.38 18.93 7.14
C LYS A 222 -17.09 18.89 8.64
N GLY A 223 -15.79 18.97 8.98
CA GLY A 223 -15.32 18.96 10.36
C GLY A 223 -15.36 17.61 11.06
N ILE A 224 -15.87 16.53 10.41
CA ILE A 224 -16.01 15.20 11.01
C ILE A 224 -15.22 14.18 10.20
N GLY A 225 -15.63 13.85 8.97
CA GLY A 225 -15.01 12.76 8.23
C GLY A 225 -15.74 12.44 6.93
N TYR A 226 -15.90 11.16 6.65
CA TYR A 226 -16.43 10.65 5.39
C TYR A 226 -17.50 9.57 5.61
N THR A 227 -18.41 9.47 4.65
CA THR A 227 -19.41 8.41 4.56
C THR A 227 -19.72 8.15 3.09
N LEU A 228 -20.47 7.10 2.81
CA LEU A 228 -21.02 6.86 1.48
C LEU A 228 -22.43 7.48 1.37
N ASP A 229 -22.81 7.84 0.15
CA ASP A 229 -24.17 8.33 -0.18
C ASP A 229 -24.64 7.64 -1.48
N LYS A 230 -25.87 7.11 -1.45
CA LYS A 230 -26.49 6.42 -2.61
C LYS A 230 -27.20 7.38 -3.58
N ASN A 231 -27.42 8.60 -3.15
CA ASN A 231 -28.32 9.55 -3.83
C ASN A 231 -27.55 10.61 -4.63
N ILE A 232 -26.46 10.23 -5.30
CA ILE A 232 -25.70 11.15 -6.14
C ILE A 232 -25.72 10.70 -7.59
#